data_1a49d1a0c9c43d9fd9b41f1a33687d47
#
_entry.id   1a49d1a0c9c43d9fd9b41f1a33687d47
#
_cell.length_a   1.000
_cell.length_b   1.000
_cell.length_c   1.000
_cell.angle_alpha   90.00
_cell.angle_beta   90.00
_cell.angle_gamma   90.00
#
_symmetry.space_group_name_H-M   'P 1'
#
loop_
_entity.id
_entity.type
_entity.pdbx_description
1 polymer ?
#
loop_
_entity_poly.entity_id
_entity_poly.type
_entity_poly.pdbx_seq_one_letter_code
_entity_poly.pdbx_strand_id
1 'polypeptide(L)'
;MSGRPTVVVTRRLPSPVEERLRSLFDARLNTADAPLDDAALAVAMRDADALVPTVTDRITADLLDTPGRRVRIVSNFGVGFNNIDVAAAQANGIVVTNTPDVLTDDTADLAITLLLMVARRTGEGERHLRAGEWTGWRPTHMLGTRVTGKTLGLIGFGRIGRAVAARAIGGFRMRVLWHDPFAADDAVTLGAERRSSIEAVLEESDFVSLHCPATPDTKHLMNAGRLAVMRHGAFLINTARGDVVDEPALVHALRERTIAGAALDVFEREPLVSRELLDLDNVVLLPHLGSATEETRVAMGNRAVDNLAAFFGGGAPRDRVA
;
A
#
# COMPACT_ATOMS: atom_id res chain seq x y z
N MET A 1 42.74 -3.04 -0.34
CA MET A 1 41.65 -2.68 -1.27
C MET A 1 40.37 -3.16 -0.63
N SER A 2 39.56 -2.24 -0.07
CA SER A 2 38.22 -2.62 0.40
C SER A 2 37.40 -3.00 -0.83
N GLY A 3 36.99 -4.27 -0.91
CA GLY A 3 36.08 -4.73 -1.97
C GLY A 3 34.82 -3.90 -2.01
N ARG A 4 34.06 -3.99 -3.11
CA ARG A 4 32.72 -3.38 -3.19
C ARG A 4 31.84 -3.94 -2.08
N PRO A 5 30.98 -3.11 -1.41
CA PRO A 5 30.04 -3.63 -0.41
C PRO A 5 29.12 -4.71 -1.01
N THR A 6 28.90 -5.79 -0.26
CA THR A 6 27.99 -6.86 -0.66
C THR A 6 26.56 -6.48 -0.33
N VAL A 7 25.68 -6.50 -1.33
CA VAL A 7 24.24 -6.17 -1.20
C VAL A 7 23.42 -7.39 -1.60
N VAL A 8 22.58 -7.89 -0.69
CA VAL A 8 21.61 -8.95 -0.99
C VAL A 8 20.26 -8.32 -1.29
N VAL A 9 19.64 -8.75 -2.39
CA VAL A 9 18.30 -8.34 -2.82
C VAL A 9 17.36 -9.53 -2.69
N THR A 10 16.29 -9.39 -1.93
CA THR A 10 15.44 -10.53 -1.54
C THR A 10 14.44 -10.96 -2.62
N ARG A 11 14.15 -10.11 -3.58
CA ARG A 11 13.23 -10.37 -4.70
C ARG A 11 13.83 -9.85 -6.01
N ARG A 12 13.33 -10.34 -7.13
CA ARG A 12 13.71 -9.80 -8.43
C ARG A 12 13.24 -8.36 -8.59
N LEU A 13 14.13 -7.47 -9.02
CA LEU A 13 13.82 -6.07 -9.29
C LEU A 13 13.80 -5.80 -10.81
N PRO A 14 13.26 -4.65 -11.25
CA PRO A 14 13.35 -4.22 -12.65
C PRO A 14 14.80 -4.22 -13.15
N SER A 15 15.04 -4.70 -14.38
CA SER A 15 16.38 -4.88 -14.93
C SER A 15 17.29 -3.64 -14.83
N PRO A 16 16.83 -2.40 -15.09
CA PRO A 16 17.66 -1.20 -14.94
C PRO A 16 18.19 -0.99 -13.51
N VAL A 17 17.38 -1.38 -12.50
CA VAL A 17 17.76 -1.29 -11.08
C VAL A 17 18.81 -2.35 -10.74
N GLU A 18 18.61 -3.59 -11.20
CA GLU A 18 19.58 -4.67 -10.98
C GLU A 18 20.92 -4.37 -11.66
N GLU A 19 20.92 -3.83 -12.87
CA GLU A 19 22.13 -3.41 -13.58
C GLU A 19 22.87 -2.31 -12.80
N ARG A 20 22.13 -1.33 -12.28
CA ARG A 20 22.69 -0.28 -11.44
C ARG A 20 23.29 -0.82 -10.14
N LEU A 21 22.61 -1.75 -9.47
CA LEU A 21 23.14 -2.45 -8.29
C LEU A 21 24.47 -3.16 -8.61
N ARG A 22 24.53 -3.93 -9.69
CA ARG A 22 25.78 -4.61 -10.12
C ARG A 22 26.92 -3.64 -10.46
N SER A 23 26.59 -2.45 -10.97
CA SER A 23 27.60 -1.46 -11.31
C SER A 23 28.27 -0.85 -10.08
N LEU A 24 27.52 -0.69 -8.98
CA LEU A 24 27.96 -0.01 -7.76
C LEU A 24 28.43 -0.97 -6.65
N PHE A 25 27.86 -2.17 -6.56
CA PHE A 25 28.03 -3.10 -5.45
C PHE A 25 28.40 -4.53 -5.92
N ASP A 26 28.85 -5.37 -4.99
CA ASP A 26 28.82 -6.83 -5.12
C ASP A 26 27.35 -7.27 -4.88
N ALA A 27 26.52 -7.18 -5.91
CA ALA A 27 25.08 -7.40 -5.80
C ALA A 27 24.72 -8.88 -5.96
N ARG A 28 24.16 -9.48 -4.92
CA ARG A 28 23.61 -10.84 -4.90
C ARG A 28 22.10 -10.76 -5.12
N LEU A 29 21.70 -11.02 -6.37
CA LEU A 29 20.32 -10.87 -6.82
C LEU A 29 19.55 -12.19 -6.72
N ASN A 30 18.27 -12.11 -6.38
CA ASN A 30 17.36 -13.24 -6.38
C ASN A 30 16.73 -13.44 -7.78
N THR A 31 17.44 -14.12 -8.65
CA THR A 31 17.02 -14.35 -10.05
C THR A 31 15.82 -15.29 -10.18
N ALA A 32 15.59 -16.15 -9.18
CA ALA A 32 14.46 -17.08 -9.15
C ALA A 32 13.14 -16.40 -8.72
N ASP A 33 13.22 -15.20 -8.14
CA ASP A 33 12.09 -14.46 -7.56
C ASP A 33 11.28 -15.25 -6.52
N ALA A 34 11.89 -16.27 -5.91
CA ALA A 34 11.29 -17.00 -4.80
C ALA A 34 11.50 -16.23 -3.48
N PRO A 35 10.48 -16.15 -2.59
CA PRO A 35 10.68 -15.58 -1.27
C PRO A 35 11.84 -16.26 -0.52
N LEU A 36 12.66 -15.47 0.15
CA LEU A 36 13.68 -16.03 1.05
C LEU A 36 12.97 -16.43 2.37
N ASP A 37 13.31 -17.62 2.85
CA ASP A 37 12.90 -18.05 4.20
C ASP A 37 13.75 -17.40 5.30
N ASP A 38 13.38 -17.59 6.55
CA ASP A 38 14.06 -17.01 7.70
C ASP A 38 15.53 -17.44 7.78
N ALA A 39 15.84 -18.68 7.37
CA ALA A 39 17.22 -19.22 7.36
C ALA A 39 18.07 -18.51 6.29
N ALA A 40 17.54 -18.33 5.10
CA ALA A 40 18.21 -17.62 4.01
C ALA A 40 18.39 -16.12 4.34
N LEU A 41 17.41 -15.49 4.98
CA LEU A 41 17.52 -14.11 5.48
C LEU A 41 18.61 -14.01 6.55
N ALA A 42 18.68 -14.95 7.49
CA ALA A 42 19.73 -14.97 8.50
C ALA A 42 21.15 -15.18 7.90
N VAL A 43 21.27 -15.96 6.83
CA VAL A 43 22.52 -16.06 6.06
C VAL A 43 22.85 -14.73 5.40
N ALA A 44 21.86 -14.07 4.77
CA ALA A 44 22.07 -12.76 4.16
C ALA A 44 22.53 -11.71 5.19
N MET A 45 21.96 -11.73 6.42
CA MET A 45 22.38 -10.84 7.51
C MET A 45 23.85 -11.01 7.90
N ARG A 46 24.41 -12.23 7.83
CA ARG A 46 25.82 -12.50 8.14
C ARG A 46 26.78 -12.19 7.00
N ASP A 47 26.33 -12.44 5.76
CA ASP A 47 27.23 -12.49 4.60
C ASP A 47 27.21 -11.19 3.77
N ALA A 48 26.27 -10.30 4.01
CA ALA A 48 26.14 -9.04 3.29
C ALA A 48 26.41 -7.81 4.17
N ASP A 49 26.74 -6.69 3.54
CA ASP A 49 26.90 -5.39 4.17
C ASP A 49 25.57 -4.60 4.18
N ALA A 50 24.66 -4.95 3.24
CA ALA A 50 23.31 -4.38 3.14
C ALA A 50 22.28 -5.42 2.68
N LEU A 51 21.02 -5.18 3.09
CA LEU A 51 19.85 -5.92 2.64
C LEU A 51 18.89 -4.98 1.92
N VAL A 52 18.34 -5.41 0.78
CA VAL A 52 17.25 -4.75 0.06
C VAL A 52 16.03 -5.67 0.11
N PRO A 53 15.23 -5.59 1.18
CA PRO A 53 14.00 -6.37 1.28
C PRO A 53 12.86 -5.67 0.54
N THR A 54 11.78 -6.42 0.33
CA THR A 54 10.48 -5.91 -0.12
C THR A 54 9.46 -5.96 1.02
N VAL A 55 8.28 -5.42 0.79
CA VAL A 55 7.19 -5.39 1.79
C VAL A 55 6.71 -6.79 2.23
N THR A 56 7.09 -7.85 1.51
CA THR A 56 6.75 -9.23 1.84
C THR A 56 7.75 -9.91 2.77
N ASP A 57 8.93 -9.35 2.95
CA ASP A 57 9.99 -9.92 3.80
C ASP A 57 9.82 -9.45 5.25
N ARG A 58 9.72 -10.37 6.19
CA ARG A 58 9.59 -10.04 7.62
C ARG A 58 10.96 -9.86 8.26
N ILE A 59 11.36 -8.62 8.49
CA ILE A 59 12.63 -8.26 9.13
C ILE A 59 12.39 -8.06 10.63
N THR A 60 12.35 -9.17 11.35
CA THR A 60 12.03 -9.24 12.78
C THR A 60 13.19 -8.83 13.66
N ALA A 61 12.93 -8.59 14.97
CA ALA A 61 13.95 -8.32 15.96
C ALA A 61 15.00 -9.45 16.02
N ASP A 62 14.57 -10.72 16.01
CA ASP A 62 15.47 -11.90 16.03
C ASP A 62 16.42 -11.93 14.81
N LEU A 63 15.88 -11.57 13.63
CA LEU A 63 16.68 -11.49 12.41
C LEU A 63 17.72 -10.37 12.50
N LEU A 64 17.32 -9.20 13.03
CA LEU A 64 18.20 -8.04 13.21
C LEU A 64 19.29 -8.28 14.28
N ASP A 65 19.04 -9.18 15.23
CA ASP A 65 19.98 -9.59 16.28
C ASP A 65 20.81 -10.86 15.89
N THR A 66 20.80 -11.25 14.63
CA THR A 66 21.53 -12.44 14.16
C THR A 66 23.02 -12.41 14.59
N PRO A 67 23.53 -13.42 15.29
CA PRO A 67 24.92 -13.48 15.70
C PRO A 67 25.88 -13.44 14.51
N GLY A 68 26.91 -12.60 14.59
CA GLY A 68 27.88 -12.42 13.50
C GLY A 68 27.36 -11.59 12.33
N ARG A 69 26.24 -10.92 12.48
CA ARG A 69 25.64 -10.03 11.48
C ARG A 69 26.66 -8.98 10.96
N ARG A 70 26.67 -8.81 9.65
CA ARG A 70 27.46 -7.79 8.95
C ARG A 70 26.60 -6.65 8.40
N VAL A 71 25.30 -6.89 8.15
CA VAL A 71 24.37 -5.88 7.62
C VAL A 71 24.34 -4.64 8.53
N ARG A 72 24.56 -3.49 7.92
CA ARG A 72 24.58 -2.16 8.56
C ARG A 72 23.42 -1.26 8.07
N ILE A 73 22.84 -1.59 6.93
CA ILE A 73 21.71 -0.87 6.34
C ILE A 73 20.71 -1.83 5.72
N VAL A 74 19.42 -1.59 6.00
CA VAL A 74 18.28 -2.25 5.35
C VAL A 74 17.58 -1.18 4.51
N SER A 75 17.67 -1.29 3.19
CA SER A 75 17.05 -0.35 2.25
C SER A 75 15.77 -0.95 1.68
N ASN A 76 14.64 -0.68 2.35
CA ASN A 76 13.35 -1.27 2.03
C ASN A 76 12.82 -0.80 0.66
N PHE A 77 12.49 -1.74 -0.21
CA PHE A 77 11.82 -1.47 -1.48
C PHE A 77 10.32 -1.29 -1.24
N GLY A 78 9.94 -0.14 -0.70
CA GLY A 78 8.55 0.20 -0.34
C GLY A 78 8.50 1.46 0.50
N VAL A 79 7.37 2.18 0.48
CA VAL A 79 7.12 3.32 1.37
C VAL A 79 6.76 2.85 2.78
N GLY A 80 5.84 1.89 2.89
CA GLY A 80 5.52 1.28 4.18
C GLY A 80 6.65 0.37 4.64
N PHE A 81 6.94 0.41 5.92
CA PHE A 81 8.03 -0.34 6.55
C PHE A 81 7.56 -1.13 7.79
N ASN A 82 6.27 -1.41 7.88
CA ASN A 82 5.68 -2.23 8.94
C ASN A 82 6.14 -3.70 8.93
N ASN A 83 6.80 -4.11 7.87
CA ASN A 83 7.50 -5.39 7.73
C ASN A 83 8.88 -5.42 8.44
N ILE A 84 9.37 -4.29 8.97
CA ILE A 84 10.69 -4.15 9.62
C ILE A 84 10.48 -3.71 11.08
N ASP A 85 11.11 -4.41 12.01
CA ASP A 85 11.20 -3.95 13.41
C ASP A 85 12.22 -2.81 13.51
N VAL A 86 11.71 -1.58 13.36
CA VAL A 86 12.54 -0.36 13.35
C VAL A 86 13.19 -0.12 14.71
N ALA A 87 12.52 -0.45 15.81
CA ALA A 87 13.07 -0.28 17.16
C ALA A 87 14.27 -1.21 17.38
N ALA A 88 14.14 -2.48 16.98
CA ALA A 88 15.24 -3.44 17.02
C ALA A 88 16.38 -3.04 16.09
N ALA A 89 16.08 -2.50 14.89
CA ALA A 89 17.12 -2.01 13.98
C ALA A 89 17.92 -0.87 14.61
N GLN A 90 17.26 0.11 15.23
CA GLN A 90 17.91 1.20 15.95
C GLN A 90 18.78 0.69 17.11
N ALA A 91 18.26 -0.23 17.94
CA ALA A 91 19.01 -0.81 19.05
C ALA A 91 20.28 -1.54 18.58
N ASN A 92 20.24 -2.10 17.38
CA ASN A 92 21.36 -2.80 16.74
C ASN A 92 22.25 -1.89 15.88
N GLY A 93 22.01 -0.59 15.83
CA GLY A 93 22.78 0.36 15.03
C GLY A 93 22.64 0.15 13.50
N ILE A 94 21.54 -0.47 13.06
CA ILE A 94 21.22 -0.68 11.65
C ILE A 94 20.42 0.50 11.13
N VAL A 95 20.88 1.11 10.04
CA VAL A 95 20.13 2.15 9.35
C VAL A 95 19.00 1.51 8.53
N VAL A 96 17.79 2.04 8.66
CA VAL A 96 16.65 1.62 7.83
C VAL A 96 16.23 2.78 6.94
N THR A 97 16.02 2.51 5.66
CA THR A 97 15.51 3.49 4.69
C THR A 97 14.32 2.91 3.93
N ASN A 98 13.48 3.79 3.41
CA ASN A 98 12.33 3.44 2.57
C ASN A 98 12.35 4.22 1.23
N THR A 99 11.29 4.14 0.43
CA THR A 99 11.22 4.79 -0.89
C THR A 99 10.04 5.75 -1.00
N PRO A 100 10.02 6.87 -0.24
CA PRO A 100 8.92 7.82 -0.26
C PRO A 100 8.85 8.61 -1.57
N ASP A 101 7.73 9.29 -1.78
CA ASP A 101 7.40 10.22 -2.88
C ASP A 101 7.14 9.54 -4.23
N VAL A 102 8.00 8.62 -4.66
CA VAL A 102 8.03 8.06 -6.02
C VAL A 102 6.81 7.23 -6.44
N LEU A 103 6.01 6.74 -5.48
CA LEU A 103 4.81 5.93 -5.77
C LEU A 103 3.49 6.65 -5.48
N THR A 104 3.54 7.93 -5.11
CA THR A 104 2.36 8.69 -4.67
C THR A 104 1.29 8.76 -5.73
N ASP A 105 1.68 9.11 -6.96
CA ASP A 105 0.74 9.30 -8.06
C ASP A 105 0.10 7.99 -8.50
N ASP A 106 0.88 6.93 -8.69
CA ASP A 106 0.35 5.64 -9.13
C ASP A 106 -0.59 5.01 -8.10
N THR A 107 -0.24 5.10 -6.82
CA THR A 107 -1.14 4.62 -5.76
C THR A 107 -2.43 5.44 -5.71
N ALA A 108 -2.36 6.74 -5.95
CA ALA A 108 -3.55 7.59 -6.03
C ALA A 108 -4.40 7.26 -7.27
N ASP A 109 -3.76 7.00 -8.42
CA ASP A 109 -4.44 6.58 -9.65
C ASP A 109 -5.15 5.24 -9.44
N LEU A 110 -4.50 4.27 -8.77
CA LEU A 110 -5.11 2.99 -8.46
C LEU A 110 -6.28 3.13 -7.49
N ALA A 111 -6.19 4.00 -6.47
CA ALA A 111 -7.29 4.25 -5.54
C ALA A 111 -8.53 4.81 -6.26
N ILE A 112 -8.36 5.74 -7.20
CA ILE A 112 -9.45 6.26 -8.06
C ILE A 112 -9.95 5.15 -8.99
N THR A 113 -9.08 4.35 -9.57
CA THR A 113 -9.45 3.21 -10.41
C THR A 113 -10.34 2.23 -9.64
N LEU A 114 -9.94 1.83 -8.44
CA LEU A 114 -10.71 0.94 -7.56
C LEU A 114 -12.07 1.53 -7.19
N LEU A 115 -12.12 2.83 -6.88
CA LEU A 115 -13.36 3.56 -6.63
C LEU A 115 -14.30 3.48 -7.83
N LEU A 116 -13.80 3.72 -9.04
CA LEU A 116 -14.58 3.62 -10.28
C LEU A 116 -15.01 2.17 -10.56
N MET A 117 -14.13 1.21 -10.36
CA MET A 117 -14.41 -0.20 -10.60
C MET A 117 -15.55 -0.72 -9.72
N VAL A 118 -15.52 -0.43 -8.41
CA VAL A 118 -16.56 -0.90 -7.49
C VAL A 118 -17.89 -0.14 -7.72
N ALA A 119 -17.84 1.18 -7.91
CA ALA A 119 -19.03 2.00 -8.16
C ALA A 119 -19.75 1.58 -9.46
N ARG A 120 -19.02 1.22 -10.49
CA ARG A 120 -19.54 0.91 -11.82
C ARG A 120 -19.67 -0.60 -12.10
N ARG A 121 -19.40 -1.46 -11.11
CA ARG A 121 -19.47 -2.92 -11.20
C ARG A 121 -18.65 -3.47 -12.38
N THR A 122 -17.48 -2.85 -12.67
CA THR A 122 -16.73 -3.18 -13.89
C THR A 122 -16.15 -4.59 -13.85
N GLY A 123 -15.66 -5.07 -12.70
CA GLY A 123 -15.16 -6.43 -12.55
C GLY A 123 -16.25 -7.49 -12.75
N GLU A 124 -17.45 -7.25 -12.23
CA GLU A 124 -18.61 -8.11 -12.44
C GLU A 124 -19.04 -8.10 -13.92
N GLY A 125 -19.12 -6.90 -14.53
CA GLY A 125 -19.48 -6.75 -15.94
C GLY A 125 -18.50 -7.44 -16.88
N GLU A 126 -17.21 -7.39 -16.58
CA GLU A 126 -16.17 -8.05 -17.36
C GLU A 126 -16.29 -9.58 -17.27
N ARG A 127 -16.50 -10.12 -16.05
CA ARG A 127 -16.75 -11.57 -15.86
C ARG A 127 -18.01 -12.04 -16.56
N HIS A 128 -19.12 -11.31 -16.43
CA HIS A 128 -20.39 -11.59 -17.08
C HIS A 128 -20.25 -11.66 -18.63
N LEU A 129 -19.52 -10.70 -19.22
CA LEU A 129 -19.26 -10.70 -20.66
C LEU A 129 -18.42 -11.91 -21.10
N ARG A 130 -17.35 -12.24 -20.38
CA ARG A 130 -16.48 -13.40 -20.68
C ARG A 130 -17.20 -14.74 -20.50
N ALA A 131 -18.15 -14.81 -19.57
CA ALA A 131 -19.00 -15.99 -19.37
C ALA A 131 -20.03 -16.18 -20.51
N GLY A 132 -20.15 -15.24 -21.45
CA GLY A 132 -21.12 -15.31 -22.54
C GLY A 132 -22.58 -15.04 -22.11
N GLU A 133 -22.77 -14.47 -20.93
CA GLU A 133 -24.09 -14.23 -20.33
C GLU A 133 -24.78 -12.96 -20.83
N TRP A 134 -24.04 -12.08 -21.53
CA TRP A 134 -24.60 -10.86 -22.06
C TRP A 134 -25.49 -11.11 -23.28
N THR A 135 -26.79 -10.83 -23.12
CA THR A 135 -27.83 -11.05 -24.14
C THR A 135 -28.28 -9.77 -24.85
N GLY A 136 -27.57 -8.66 -24.64
CA GLY A 136 -27.85 -7.35 -25.23
C GLY A 136 -28.07 -6.24 -24.21
N TRP A 137 -28.09 -5.00 -24.70
CA TRP A 137 -28.29 -3.80 -23.86
C TRP A 137 -29.71 -3.75 -23.30
N ARG A 138 -29.85 -3.43 -22.02
CA ARG A 138 -31.13 -3.23 -21.32
C ARG A 138 -31.03 -2.04 -20.37
N PRO A 139 -32.09 -1.20 -20.21
CA PRO A 139 -32.05 0.00 -19.39
C PRO A 139 -31.73 -0.26 -17.90
N THR A 140 -32.06 -1.44 -17.40
CA THR A 140 -31.91 -1.83 -15.98
C THR A 140 -30.76 -2.82 -15.73
N HIS A 141 -29.97 -3.15 -16.78
CA HIS A 141 -28.91 -4.14 -16.65
C HIS A 141 -27.68 -3.58 -15.94
N MET A 142 -27.26 -4.23 -14.84
CA MET A 142 -26.03 -3.96 -14.09
C MET A 142 -25.86 -2.49 -13.69
N LEU A 143 -26.95 -1.85 -13.23
CA LEU A 143 -26.89 -0.46 -12.77
C LEU A 143 -25.89 -0.29 -11.64
N GLY A 144 -24.98 0.66 -11.80
CA GLY A 144 -23.99 1.06 -10.79
C GLY A 144 -24.30 2.43 -10.19
N THR A 145 -23.37 2.93 -9.40
CA THR A 145 -23.46 4.22 -8.71
C THR A 145 -22.69 5.29 -9.49
N ARG A 146 -23.26 6.50 -9.58
CA ARG A 146 -22.56 7.68 -10.11
C ARG A 146 -21.46 8.10 -9.14
N VAL A 147 -20.29 8.46 -9.66
CA VAL A 147 -19.17 9.00 -8.89
C VAL A 147 -19.16 10.53 -8.89
N THR A 148 -19.33 11.13 -10.08
CA THR A 148 -19.29 12.59 -10.24
C THR A 148 -20.26 13.32 -9.30
N GLY A 149 -19.71 14.29 -8.54
CA GLY A 149 -20.46 15.13 -7.61
C GLY A 149 -20.83 14.45 -6.28
N LYS A 150 -20.34 13.24 -6.03
CA LYS A 150 -20.50 12.51 -4.77
C LYS A 150 -19.49 12.96 -3.71
N THR A 151 -19.64 12.51 -2.48
CA THR A 151 -18.73 12.79 -1.37
C THR A 151 -17.73 11.67 -1.20
N LEU A 152 -16.43 12.02 -1.19
CA LEU A 152 -15.33 11.12 -0.88
C LEU A 152 -14.77 11.47 0.51
N GLY A 153 -14.75 10.49 1.41
CA GLY A 153 -14.08 10.57 2.70
C GLY A 153 -12.69 9.95 2.64
N LEU A 154 -11.69 10.65 3.15
CA LEU A 154 -10.32 10.18 3.22
C LEU A 154 -9.89 9.99 4.68
N ILE A 155 -9.47 8.79 5.03
CA ILE A 155 -8.89 8.47 6.32
C ILE A 155 -7.36 8.38 6.15
N GLY A 156 -6.66 9.40 6.67
CA GLY A 156 -5.27 9.69 6.35
C GLY A 156 -5.16 10.73 5.22
N PHE A 157 -4.49 11.85 5.49
CA PHE A 157 -4.34 12.96 4.55
C PHE A 157 -2.86 13.31 4.33
N GLY A 158 -2.04 12.26 4.21
CA GLY A 158 -0.65 12.34 3.80
C GLY A 158 -0.51 12.58 2.28
N ARG A 159 0.68 12.26 1.73
CA ARG A 159 0.98 12.47 0.29
C ARG A 159 -0.06 11.81 -0.63
N ILE A 160 -0.36 10.53 -0.41
CA ILE A 160 -1.31 9.76 -1.25
C ILE A 160 -2.73 10.29 -1.08
N GLY A 161 -3.20 10.51 0.15
CA GLY A 161 -4.54 11.05 0.40
C GLY A 161 -4.77 12.40 -0.29
N ARG A 162 -3.77 13.30 -0.25
CA ARG A 162 -3.80 14.60 -0.96
C ARG A 162 -3.84 14.42 -2.48
N ALA A 163 -3.07 13.48 -3.02
CA ALA A 163 -3.05 13.19 -4.45
C ALA A 163 -4.39 12.60 -4.94
N VAL A 164 -5.04 11.75 -4.13
CA VAL A 164 -6.39 11.24 -4.37
C VAL A 164 -7.42 12.39 -4.31
N ALA A 165 -7.33 13.28 -3.31
CA ALA A 165 -8.21 14.44 -3.19
C ALA A 165 -8.15 15.33 -4.45
N ALA A 166 -6.94 15.63 -4.93
CA ALA A 166 -6.75 16.44 -6.14
C ALA A 166 -7.44 15.82 -7.37
N ARG A 167 -7.33 14.50 -7.55
CA ARG A 167 -7.97 13.76 -8.64
C ARG A 167 -9.50 13.75 -8.50
N ALA A 168 -9.99 13.50 -7.30
CA ALA A 168 -11.43 13.44 -7.02
C ALA A 168 -12.11 14.81 -7.24
N ILE A 169 -11.50 15.89 -6.77
CA ILE A 169 -12.01 17.25 -6.95
C ILE A 169 -11.90 17.67 -8.41
N GLY A 170 -10.72 17.60 -8.99
CA GLY A 170 -10.44 18.10 -10.35
C GLY A 170 -11.11 17.27 -11.44
N GLY A 171 -11.10 15.93 -11.33
CA GLY A 171 -11.64 15.04 -12.37
C GLY A 171 -13.12 14.75 -12.24
N PHE A 172 -13.62 14.60 -11.01
CA PHE A 172 -14.99 14.12 -10.74
C PHE A 172 -15.86 15.12 -10.01
N ARG A 173 -15.37 16.33 -9.69
CA ARG A 173 -16.09 17.36 -8.94
C ARG A 173 -16.69 16.80 -7.65
N MET A 174 -15.96 15.89 -6.99
CA MET A 174 -16.39 15.34 -5.70
C MET A 174 -16.18 16.35 -4.59
N ARG A 175 -17.09 16.36 -3.61
CA ARG A 175 -16.82 16.95 -2.30
C ARG A 175 -15.87 16.01 -1.57
N VAL A 176 -14.75 16.51 -1.06
CA VAL A 176 -13.76 15.68 -0.35
C VAL A 176 -13.74 16.07 1.12
N LEU A 177 -13.99 15.10 1.99
CA LEU A 177 -13.86 15.19 3.44
C LEU A 177 -12.63 14.40 3.87
N TRP A 178 -11.96 14.83 4.94
CA TRP A 178 -10.82 14.08 5.43
C TRP A 178 -10.65 14.15 6.95
N HIS A 179 -10.05 13.12 7.51
CA HIS A 179 -9.57 13.08 8.88
C HIS A 179 -8.15 12.50 8.92
N ASP A 180 -7.26 13.21 9.60
CA ASP A 180 -5.90 12.77 9.92
C ASP A 180 -5.45 13.54 11.17
N PRO A 181 -5.09 12.87 12.28
CA PRO A 181 -4.68 13.54 13.50
C PRO A 181 -3.32 14.24 13.38
N PHE A 182 -2.50 13.87 12.39
CA PHE A 182 -1.13 14.34 12.21
C PHE A 182 -0.97 15.35 11.05
N ALA A 183 -1.96 15.46 10.17
CA ALA A 183 -1.87 16.40 9.06
C ALA A 183 -2.07 17.83 9.54
N ALA A 184 -1.17 18.73 9.09
CA ALA A 184 -1.29 20.15 9.36
C ALA A 184 -2.49 20.80 8.63
N ASP A 185 -3.03 21.89 9.17
CA ASP A 185 -4.20 22.58 8.61
C ASP A 185 -3.91 23.31 7.28
N ASP A 186 -2.64 23.42 6.86
CA ASP A 186 -2.21 23.92 5.54
C ASP A 186 -2.66 23.02 4.37
N ALA A 187 -3.15 21.82 4.69
CA ALA A 187 -3.76 20.88 3.74
C ALA A 187 -5.03 21.42 3.04
N VAL A 188 -5.57 22.55 3.44
CA VAL A 188 -6.83 23.15 2.97
C VAL A 188 -6.75 23.70 1.52
N THR A 189 -5.58 23.84 0.94
CA THR A 189 -5.36 24.48 -0.37
C THR A 189 -6.02 23.77 -1.56
N LEU A 190 -6.51 22.53 -1.39
CA LEU A 190 -7.16 21.75 -2.45
C LEU A 190 -8.70 21.86 -2.44
N GLY A 191 -9.31 22.58 -1.50
CA GLY A 191 -10.76 22.61 -1.35
C GLY A 191 -11.35 21.37 -0.67
N ALA A 192 -10.52 20.57 0.02
CA ALA A 192 -10.95 19.44 0.84
C ALA A 192 -11.27 19.91 2.27
N GLU A 193 -12.35 19.38 2.85
CA GLU A 193 -12.88 19.78 4.15
C GLU A 193 -12.40 18.82 5.26
N ARG A 194 -11.74 19.34 6.29
CA ARG A 194 -11.37 18.55 7.47
C ARG A 194 -12.60 18.20 8.32
N ARG A 195 -12.58 17.02 8.93
CA ARG A 195 -13.52 16.57 9.96
C ARG A 195 -12.77 16.29 11.27
N SER A 196 -13.50 16.49 12.38
CA SER A 196 -12.92 16.31 13.72
C SER A 196 -12.67 14.84 14.09
N SER A 197 -13.39 13.91 13.45
CA SER A 197 -13.26 12.48 13.74
C SER A 197 -13.43 11.63 12.48
N ILE A 198 -13.06 10.37 12.56
CA ILE A 198 -13.26 9.35 11.52
C ILE A 198 -14.78 9.18 11.30
N GLU A 199 -15.54 9.07 12.38
CA GLU A 199 -16.98 8.85 12.34
C GLU A 199 -17.69 9.97 11.56
N ALA A 200 -17.31 11.23 11.78
CA ALA A 200 -17.85 12.36 11.03
C ALA A 200 -17.54 12.30 9.52
N VAL A 201 -16.40 11.68 9.13
CA VAL A 201 -16.11 11.41 7.72
C VAL A 201 -17.02 10.29 7.19
N LEU A 202 -17.17 9.20 7.95
CA LEU A 202 -17.94 8.02 7.54
C LEU A 202 -19.42 8.34 7.30
N GLU A 203 -20.04 9.10 8.21
CA GLU A 203 -21.46 9.48 8.16
C GLU A 203 -21.85 10.32 6.93
N GLU A 204 -20.90 11.14 6.44
CA GLU A 204 -21.18 12.06 5.33
C GLU A 204 -20.75 11.51 3.96
N SER A 205 -19.97 10.41 3.90
CA SER A 205 -19.30 9.96 2.67
C SER A 205 -20.09 8.91 1.89
N ASP A 206 -20.13 9.07 0.57
CA ASP A 206 -20.60 8.03 -0.37
C ASP A 206 -19.49 7.01 -0.69
N PHE A 207 -18.23 7.44 -0.62
CA PHE A 207 -17.04 6.64 -0.78
C PHE A 207 -16.07 6.95 0.34
N VAL A 208 -15.43 5.93 0.91
CA VAL A 208 -14.39 6.08 1.94
C VAL A 208 -13.13 5.42 1.45
N SER A 209 -12.00 6.13 1.45
CA SER A 209 -10.70 5.60 1.03
C SER A 209 -9.66 5.75 2.13
N LEU A 210 -8.92 4.66 2.38
CA LEU A 210 -7.95 4.55 3.46
C LEU A 210 -6.54 4.84 2.94
N HIS A 211 -5.84 5.78 3.61
CA HIS A 211 -4.49 6.21 3.29
C HIS A 211 -3.62 6.40 4.54
N CYS A 212 -4.03 5.83 5.66
CA CYS A 212 -3.27 5.82 6.91
C CYS A 212 -2.24 4.67 6.92
N PRO A 213 -1.11 4.81 7.64
CA PRO A 213 -0.16 3.72 7.81
C PRO A 213 -0.73 2.62 8.71
N ALA A 214 -0.16 1.40 8.60
CA ALA A 214 -0.42 0.33 9.56
C ALA A 214 0.45 0.55 10.82
N THR A 215 -0.20 0.77 11.92
CA THR A 215 0.39 0.92 13.27
C THR A 215 -0.49 0.18 14.29
N PRO A 216 -0.03 -0.03 15.52
CA PRO A 216 -0.90 -0.59 16.56
C PRO A 216 -2.23 0.19 16.73
N ASP A 217 -2.21 1.52 16.57
CA ASP A 217 -3.38 2.38 16.73
C ASP A 217 -4.34 2.33 15.53
N THR A 218 -3.86 1.93 14.36
CA THR A 218 -4.66 1.82 13.13
C THR A 218 -5.05 0.38 12.78
N LYS A 219 -4.59 -0.59 13.60
CA LYS A 219 -5.02 -1.98 13.41
C LYS A 219 -6.53 -2.11 13.63
N HIS A 220 -7.22 -2.73 12.65
CA HIS A 220 -8.67 -2.86 12.63
C HIS A 220 -9.38 -1.51 12.87
N LEU A 221 -8.78 -0.44 12.34
CA LEU A 221 -9.37 0.90 12.39
C LEU A 221 -10.80 0.89 11.83
N MET A 222 -11.00 0.18 10.71
CA MET A 222 -12.32 -0.09 10.14
C MET A 222 -12.86 -1.42 10.67
N ASN A 223 -13.43 -1.37 11.88
CA ASN A 223 -14.09 -2.46 12.56
C ASN A 223 -15.61 -2.47 12.31
N ALA A 224 -16.32 -3.44 12.88
CA ALA A 224 -17.78 -3.58 12.72
C ALA A 224 -18.55 -2.30 13.10
N GLY A 225 -18.14 -1.62 14.19
CA GLY A 225 -18.79 -0.39 14.64
C GLY A 225 -18.66 0.74 13.61
N ARG A 226 -17.46 0.95 13.06
CA ARG A 226 -17.22 1.98 12.03
C ARG A 226 -17.82 1.63 10.69
N LEU A 227 -17.84 0.36 10.30
CA LEU A 227 -18.55 -0.09 9.10
C LEU A 227 -20.06 0.17 9.21
N ALA A 228 -20.66 0.02 10.41
CA ALA A 228 -22.06 0.31 10.66
C ALA A 228 -22.39 1.81 10.64
N VAL A 229 -21.41 2.70 10.90
CA VAL A 229 -21.56 4.16 10.82
C VAL A 229 -21.53 4.66 9.36
N MET A 230 -20.93 3.91 8.43
CA MET A 230 -20.93 4.26 7.02
C MET A 230 -22.37 4.31 6.46
N ARG A 231 -22.58 5.17 5.47
CA ARG A 231 -23.91 5.25 4.80
C ARG A 231 -24.23 3.91 4.12
N HIS A 232 -25.49 3.51 4.19
CA HIS A 232 -25.97 2.25 3.59
C HIS A 232 -25.60 2.06 2.11
N GLY A 233 -25.48 3.10 1.33
CA GLY A 233 -25.04 3.03 -0.08
C GLY A 233 -23.55 3.30 -0.29
N ALA A 234 -22.75 3.38 0.77
CA ALA A 234 -21.34 3.75 0.67
C ALA A 234 -20.44 2.58 0.26
N PHE A 235 -19.26 2.93 -0.24
CA PHE A 235 -18.21 2.01 -0.66
C PHE A 235 -16.93 2.25 0.12
N LEU A 236 -16.21 1.18 0.49
CA LEU A 236 -14.90 1.23 1.12
C LEU A 236 -13.79 0.91 0.12
N ILE A 237 -12.74 1.74 0.07
CA ILE A 237 -11.55 1.54 -0.76
C ILE A 237 -10.32 1.42 0.15
N ASN A 238 -9.50 0.37 -0.04
CA ASN A 238 -8.26 0.19 0.71
C ASN A 238 -7.07 -0.07 -0.22
N THR A 239 -6.19 0.92 -0.32
CA THR A 239 -4.87 0.84 -0.96
C THR A 239 -3.74 1.12 0.05
N ALA A 240 -4.05 1.11 1.35
CA ALA A 240 -3.10 1.35 2.43
C ALA A 240 -2.43 0.06 2.91
N ARG A 241 -3.07 -0.61 3.87
CA ARG A 241 -2.65 -1.93 4.40
C ARG A 241 -3.89 -2.74 4.79
N GLY A 242 -3.80 -4.07 4.65
CA GLY A 242 -4.93 -4.96 4.92
C GLY A 242 -5.38 -4.94 6.37
N ASP A 243 -4.46 -4.96 7.32
CA ASP A 243 -4.73 -4.98 8.76
C ASP A 243 -5.34 -3.68 9.33
N VAL A 244 -5.48 -2.63 8.51
CA VAL A 244 -6.30 -1.45 8.86
C VAL A 244 -7.80 -1.77 8.87
N VAL A 245 -8.21 -2.82 8.17
CA VAL A 245 -9.59 -3.30 8.09
C VAL A 245 -9.71 -4.63 8.82
N ASP A 246 -10.71 -4.77 9.65
CA ASP A 246 -11.16 -6.06 10.19
C ASP A 246 -11.88 -6.83 9.06
N GLU A 247 -11.16 -7.72 8.37
CA GLU A 247 -11.71 -8.46 7.20
C GLU A 247 -12.96 -9.28 7.54
N PRO A 248 -13.06 -10.02 8.65
CA PRO A 248 -14.29 -10.68 9.08
C PRO A 248 -15.47 -9.73 9.23
N ALA A 249 -15.25 -8.55 9.85
CA ALA A 249 -16.28 -7.53 9.98
C ALA A 249 -16.70 -6.95 8.62
N LEU A 250 -15.73 -6.73 7.72
CA LEU A 250 -16.00 -6.27 6.35
C LEU A 250 -16.82 -7.30 5.57
N VAL A 251 -16.47 -8.59 5.63
CA VAL A 251 -17.23 -9.68 4.98
C VAL A 251 -18.68 -9.68 5.45
N HIS A 252 -18.89 -9.56 6.77
CA HIS A 252 -20.24 -9.48 7.33
C HIS A 252 -21.00 -8.26 6.80
N ALA A 253 -20.40 -7.07 6.85
CA ALA A 253 -21.01 -5.83 6.36
C ALA A 253 -21.39 -5.89 4.86
N LEU A 254 -20.56 -6.55 4.04
CA LEU A 254 -20.81 -6.74 2.61
C LEU A 254 -21.93 -7.74 2.32
N ARG A 255 -22.00 -8.84 3.08
CA ARG A 255 -23.08 -9.86 2.98
C ARG A 255 -24.44 -9.28 3.37
N GLU A 256 -24.47 -8.58 4.50
CA GLU A 256 -25.69 -7.92 5.00
C GLU A 256 -26.02 -6.63 4.25
N ARG A 257 -25.21 -6.25 3.27
CA ARG A 257 -25.38 -4.98 2.52
C ARG A 257 -25.43 -3.75 3.44
N THR A 258 -24.78 -3.79 4.60
CA THR A 258 -24.60 -2.59 5.47
C THR A 258 -23.91 -1.48 4.71
N ILE A 259 -22.91 -1.84 3.88
CA ILE A 259 -22.33 -0.99 2.84
C ILE A 259 -22.56 -1.59 1.46
N ALA A 260 -22.52 -0.78 0.42
CA ALA A 260 -22.81 -1.24 -0.95
C ALA A 260 -21.73 -2.15 -1.53
N GLY A 261 -20.47 -1.91 -1.20
CA GLY A 261 -19.36 -2.71 -1.71
C GLY A 261 -18.01 -2.25 -1.17
N ALA A 262 -16.95 -2.97 -1.53
CA ALA A 262 -15.57 -2.62 -1.21
C ALA A 262 -14.63 -2.87 -2.39
N ALA A 263 -13.49 -2.15 -2.41
CA ALA A 263 -12.41 -2.36 -3.36
C ALA A 263 -11.07 -2.39 -2.63
N LEU A 264 -10.39 -3.52 -2.70
CA LEU A 264 -9.22 -3.83 -1.90
C LEU A 264 -8.04 -4.16 -2.80
N ASP A 265 -6.91 -3.46 -2.60
CA ASP A 265 -5.61 -3.79 -3.20
C ASP A 265 -4.72 -4.54 -2.20
N VAL A 266 -5.10 -4.56 -0.92
CA VAL A 266 -4.33 -5.12 0.19
C VAL A 266 -5.22 -5.94 1.11
N PHE A 267 -4.63 -6.98 1.76
CA PHE A 267 -5.35 -7.95 2.59
C PHE A 267 -4.63 -8.16 3.92
N GLU A 268 -5.38 -8.58 4.94
CA GLU A 268 -4.85 -8.75 6.29
C GLU A 268 -3.74 -9.80 6.38
N ARG A 269 -3.77 -10.80 5.51
CA ARG A 269 -2.84 -11.95 5.54
C ARG A 269 -2.20 -12.24 4.18
N GLU A 270 -1.78 -11.21 3.47
CA GLU A 270 -1.12 -11.39 2.17
C GLU A 270 -0.06 -12.49 2.18
N PRO A 271 0.00 -13.36 1.16
CA PRO A 271 -0.81 -13.37 -0.07
C PRO A 271 -2.15 -14.11 0.05
N LEU A 272 -2.55 -14.52 1.24
CA LEU A 272 -3.81 -15.23 1.46
C LEU A 272 -4.98 -14.24 1.48
N VAL A 273 -5.97 -14.50 0.65
CA VAL A 273 -7.26 -13.79 0.63
C VAL A 273 -8.33 -14.74 1.16
N SER A 274 -9.20 -14.25 2.03
CA SER A 274 -10.26 -15.10 2.58
C SER A 274 -11.21 -15.58 1.48
N ARG A 275 -11.63 -16.84 1.57
CA ARG A 275 -12.57 -17.42 0.62
C ARG A 275 -13.88 -16.64 0.57
N GLU A 276 -14.30 -16.15 1.71
CA GLU A 276 -15.50 -15.35 1.88
C GLU A 276 -15.48 -14.05 1.05
N LEU A 277 -14.33 -13.38 0.93
CA LEU A 277 -14.18 -12.21 0.07
C LEU A 277 -14.22 -12.58 -1.41
N LEU A 278 -13.57 -13.71 -1.78
CA LEU A 278 -13.53 -14.18 -3.17
C LEU A 278 -14.92 -14.54 -3.71
N ASP A 279 -15.82 -14.97 -2.85
CA ASP A 279 -17.18 -15.40 -3.21
C ASP A 279 -18.19 -14.23 -3.28
N LEU A 280 -17.78 -12.98 -2.98
CA LEU A 280 -18.66 -11.80 -3.02
C LEU A 280 -18.65 -11.09 -4.38
N ASP A 281 -19.84 -10.72 -4.89
CA ASP A 281 -19.97 -9.99 -6.15
C ASP A 281 -19.75 -8.48 -6.01
N ASN A 282 -20.00 -7.93 -4.82
CA ASN A 282 -19.90 -6.50 -4.53
C ASN A 282 -18.51 -6.08 -4.05
N VAL A 283 -17.48 -6.83 -4.41
CA VAL A 283 -16.08 -6.48 -4.12
C VAL A 283 -15.25 -6.46 -5.40
N VAL A 284 -14.24 -5.59 -5.39
CA VAL A 284 -13.12 -5.57 -6.35
C VAL A 284 -11.86 -5.91 -5.58
N LEU A 285 -11.10 -6.90 -6.05
CA LEU A 285 -9.90 -7.40 -5.39
C LEU A 285 -8.73 -7.33 -6.36
N LEU A 286 -7.64 -6.66 -5.96
CA LEU A 286 -6.39 -6.57 -6.73
C LEU A 286 -5.21 -7.08 -5.89
N PRO A 287 -4.17 -7.66 -6.51
CA PRO A 287 -3.07 -8.31 -5.80
C PRO A 287 -1.92 -7.34 -5.51
N HIS A 288 -2.16 -6.30 -4.69
CA HIS A 288 -1.19 -5.30 -4.22
C HIS A 288 -0.47 -4.58 -5.37
N LEU A 289 -1.25 -3.90 -6.21
CA LEU A 289 -0.80 -3.21 -7.42
C LEU A 289 -0.54 -1.70 -7.23
N GLY A 290 -0.67 -1.15 -6.03
CA GLY A 290 -0.61 0.30 -5.74
C GLY A 290 0.56 1.04 -6.39
N SER A 291 1.72 0.39 -6.55
CA SER A 291 2.91 0.97 -7.20
C SER A 291 3.36 0.18 -8.44
N ALA A 292 2.48 -0.64 -9.04
CA ALA A 292 2.86 -1.60 -10.06
C ALA A 292 2.85 -1.02 -11.49
N THR A 293 3.56 0.09 -11.69
CA THR A 293 3.98 0.55 -13.02
C THR A 293 5.49 0.35 -13.20
N GLU A 294 5.96 0.27 -14.43
CA GLU A 294 7.38 0.12 -14.72
C GLU A 294 8.16 1.34 -14.21
N GLU A 295 7.65 2.53 -14.48
CA GLU A 295 8.23 3.81 -14.09
C GLU A 295 8.40 3.90 -12.57
N THR A 296 7.36 3.62 -11.83
CA THR A 296 7.39 3.71 -10.37
C THR A 296 8.25 2.62 -9.75
N ARG A 297 8.19 1.37 -10.24
CA ARG A 297 9.07 0.30 -9.74
C ARG A 297 10.55 0.58 -10.00
N VAL A 298 10.89 1.15 -11.14
CA VAL A 298 12.26 1.60 -11.44
C VAL A 298 12.66 2.77 -10.54
N ALA A 299 11.79 3.76 -10.34
CA ALA A 299 12.04 4.89 -9.46
C ALA A 299 12.23 4.46 -7.99
N MET A 300 11.40 3.54 -7.47
CA MET A 300 11.55 2.96 -6.14
C MET A 300 12.90 2.25 -6.00
N GLY A 301 13.26 1.42 -6.97
CA GLY A 301 14.54 0.72 -6.96
C GLY A 301 15.73 1.69 -6.99
N ASN A 302 15.70 2.68 -7.86
CA ASN A 302 16.73 3.71 -7.90
C ASN A 302 16.85 4.49 -6.58
N ARG A 303 15.72 4.79 -5.93
CA ARG A 303 15.70 5.43 -4.62
C ARG A 303 16.38 4.59 -3.54
N ALA A 304 16.09 3.28 -3.53
CA ALA A 304 16.77 2.34 -2.63
C ALA A 304 18.28 2.29 -2.89
N VAL A 305 18.69 2.25 -4.17
CA VAL A 305 20.11 2.28 -4.58
C VAL A 305 20.79 3.59 -4.18
N ASP A 306 20.11 4.74 -4.31
CA ASP A 306 20.63 6.05 -3.88
C ASP A 306 20.91 6.08 -2.37
N ASN A 307 20.00 5.54 -1.57
CA ASN A 307 20.18 5.42 -0.12
C ASN A 307 21.41 4.56 0.23
N LEU A 308 21.59 3.41 -0.45
CA LEU A 308 22.77 2.56 -0.28
C LEU A 308 24.05 3.29 -0.69
N ALA A 309 24.05 3.96 -1.85
CA ALA A 309 25.21 4.69 -2.35
C ALA A 309 25.61 5.83 -1.41
N ALA A 310 24.66 6.57 -0.87
CA ALA A 310 24.91 7.61 0.12
C ALA A 310 25.54 7.02 1.40
N PHE A 311 24.98 5.92 1.92
CA PHE A 311 25.45 5.28 3.14
C PHE A 311 26.91 4.77 2.98
N PHE A 312 27.21 4.03 1.92
CA PHE A 312 28.55 3.50 1.70
C PHE A 312 29.56 4.55 1.23
N GLY A 313 29.09 5.67 0.68
CA GLY A 313 29.91 6.85 0.38
C GLY A 313 30.24 7.72 1.60
N GLY A 314 29.79 7.34 2.80
CA GLY A 314 30.04 8.08 4.04
C GLY A 314 29.07 9.26 4.28
N GLY A 315 28.03 9.39 3.44
CA GLY A 315 26.95 10.36 3.61
C GLY A 315 25.76 9.80 4.39
N ALA A 316 24.81 10.68 4.74
CA ALA A 316 23.53 10.27 5.33
C ALA A 316 22.55 9.88 4.21
N PRO A 317 21.90 8.70 4.27
CA PRO A 317 20.80 8.37 3.37
C PRO A 317 19.66 9.37 3.52
N ARG A 318 19.08 9.78 2.39
CA ARG A 318 18.02 10.80 2.37
C ARG A 318 16.73 10.33 3.05
N ASP A 319 16.39 9.06 2.89
CA ASP A 319 15.09 8.50 3.27
C ASP A 319 15.21 7.61 4.51
N ARG A 320 16.02 8.02 5.45
CA ARG A 320 16.22 7.31 6.71
C ARG A 320 14.95 7.35 7.57
N VAL A 321 14.51 6.17 8.06
CA VAL A 321 13.40 5.99 9.01
C VAL A 321 13.88 5.52 10.38
N ALA A 322 15.11 4.99 10.46
CA ALA A 322 15.81 4.64 11.70
C ALA A 322 17.32 4.81 11.53
#